data_f7a650d203e0ad0b0be21dca161b0595
#
_entry.id   f7a650d203e0ad0b0be21dca161b0595
#
_cell.length_a   1.000
_cell.length_b   1.000
_cell.length_c   1.000
_cell.angle_alpha   90.00
_cell.angle_beta   90.00
_cell.angle_gamma   90.00
#
_symmetry.space_group_name_H-M   'P 1'
#
loop_
_entity.id
_entity.type
_entity.pdbx_description
1 polymer ?
#
loop_
_entity_poly.entity_id
_entity_poly.type
_entity_poly.pdbx_seq_one_letter_code
_entity_poly.pdbx_strand_id
1 'polypeptide(L)'
;MAKRKGRQESEARIACVQMEPKVGRKNKKKNVERSLALIAEAAGAGANVIVLPELANSGYVFESREEAFDLAEPIPDGATTAAWMAAAREHGAHIVAGIAERDGDALYNSAVIVGPSGYVGTFRKVHLWNEENLFFEPGNLGFPVFHTPVGRIGAMICYDGWFPEGFRLLALQGADLICIPTNWVPIPGQDAKREAMANILCMAAAHSNSVFVAAADRVGTERGQPFIGQSVIVSYTGWPVAGPAGPKSEEIIYADVNLADARRKRNWNEYNQVLRDRRGDVYDEMLGSGEAPGWY
;
A
#
# COMPACT_ATOMS: atom_id res chain seq x y z
N MET A 1 -22.63 20.72 -21.50
CA MET A 1 -22.46 20.22 -20.10
C MET A 1 -22.97 18.80 -20.06
N ALA A 2 -22.07 17.80 -20.17
CA ALA A 2 -22.44 16.40 -20.01
C ALA A 2 -22.69 16.11 -18.53
N LYS A 3 -23.89 15.68 -18.17
CA LYS A 3 -24.22 15.21 -16.83
C LYS A 3 -23.28 14.01 -16.50
N ARG A 4 -22.31 14.19 -15.57
CA ARG A 4 -21.64 13.06 -14.94
C ARG A 4 -22.75 12.18 -14.34
N LYS A 5 -22.97 10.98 -14.90
CA LYS A 5 -23.78 9.96 -14.24
C LYS A 5 -23.16 9.78 -12.84
N GLY A 6 -23.94 9.95 -11.79
CA GLY A 6 -23.47 9.71 -10.42
C GLY A 6 -22.85 8.31 -10.36
N ARG A 7 -21.59 8.22 -9.89
CA ARG A 7 -20.95 6.94 -9.63
C ARG A 7 -21.79 6.21 -8.58
N GLN A 8 -22.07 4.93 -8.82
CA GLN A 8 -22.71 4.10 -7.79
C GLN A 8 -21.75 3.97 -6.60
N GLU A 9 -22.30 3.91 -5.39
CA GLU A 9 -21.50 3.59 -4.19
C GLU A 9 -20.66 2.33 -4.47
N SER A 10 -19.36 2.38 -4.14
CA SER A 10 -18.34 1.35 -4.35
C SER A 10 -17.69 1.30 -5.75
N GLU A 11 -18.08 2.10 -6.72
CA GLU A 11 -17.32 2.24 -7.96
C GLU A 11 -16.06 3.06 -7.70
N ALA A 12 -14.90 2.47 -7.96
CA ALA A 12 -13.59 3.11 -7.80
C ALA A 12 -12.81 3.04 -9.11
N ARG A 13 -12.15 4.16 -9.45
CA ARG A 13 -11.01 4.16 -10.34
C ARG A 13 -9.76 4.26 -9.49
N ILE A 14 -9.05 3.15 -9.38
CA ILE A 14 -7.81 3.04 -8.61
C ILE A 14 -6.66 3.47 -9.52
N ALA A 15 -5.74 4.28 -8.98
CA ALA A 15 -4.45 4.58 -9.60
C ALA A 15 -3.32 4.12 -8.68
N CYS A 16 -2.38 3.34 -9.20
CA CYS A 16 -1.09 3.12 -8.57
C CYS A 16 -0.07 4.01 -9.27
N VAL A 17 0.54 4.89 -8.49
CA VAL A 17 1.53 5.85 -8.96
C VAL A 17 2.92 5.27 -8.73
N GLN A 18 3.58 4.89 -9.80
CA GLN A 18 4.98 4.49 -9.79
C GLN A 18 5.87 5.72 -9.95
N MET A 19 6.63 6.09 -8.92
CA MET A 19 7.48 7.28 -8.93
C MET A 19 8.91 6.96 -8.44
N GLU A 20 9.83 7.92 -8.59
CA GLU A 20 11.23 7.81 -8.17
C GLU A 20 11.56 8.84 -7.08
N PRO A 21 11.16 8.66 -5.81
CA PRO A 21 11.54 9.55 -4.74
C PRO A 21 13.06 9.44 -4.46
N LYS A 22 13.68 10.55 -4.09
CA LYS A 22 15.12 10.62 -3.78
C LYS A 22 15.32 10.90 -2.29
N VAL A 23 16.22 10.15 -1.64
CA VAL A 23 16.57 10.36 -0.23
C VAL A 23 17.36 11.66 -0.03
N GLY A 24 17.23 12.22 1.16
CA GLY A 24 18.01 13.35 1.65
C GLY A 24 17.23 14.67 1.75
N ARG A 25 17.65 15.51 2.69
CA ARG A 25 16.99 16.79 3.07
C ARG A 25 16.69 17.70 1.87
N LYS A 26 17.59 17.77 0.89
CA LYS A 26 17.44 18.62 -0.31
C LYS A 26 16.36 18.10 -1.27
N ASN A 27 16.00 16.85 -1.15
CA ASN A 27 15.07 16.18 -2.08
C ASN A 27 13.65 16.08 -1.53
N LYS A 28 13.46 16.11 -0.20
CA LYS A 28 12.14 15.96 0.42
C LYS A 28 11.07 16.86 -0.19
N LYS A 29 11.36 18.16 -0.30
CA LYS A 29 10.43 19.12 -0.91
C LYS A 29 10.09 18.73 -2.35
N LYS A 30 11.08 18.32 -3.15
CA LYS A 30 10.87 17.91 -4.55
C LYS A 30 10.07 16.62 -4.65
N ASN A 31 10.28 15.67 -3.73
CA ASN A 31 9.49 14.42 -3.68
C ASN A 31 8.01 14.75 -3.41
N VAL A 32 7.73 15.63 -2.44
CA VAL A 32 6.35 16.05 -2.13
C VAL A 32 5.73 16.79 -3.32
N GLU A 33 6.42 17.74 -3.93
CA GLU A 33 5.96 18.44 -5.12
C GLU A 33 5.67 17.47 -6.28
N ARG A 34 6.57 16.48 -6.50
CA ARG A 34 6.37 15.45 -7.54
C ARG A 34 5.17 14.57 -7.23
N SER A 35 5.02 14.14 -5.98
CA SER A 35 3.86 13.35 -5.56
C SER A 35 2.53 14.10 -5.80
N LEU A 36 2.50 15.39 -5.48
CA LEU A 36 1.31 16.22 -5.71
C LEU A 36 0.98 16.37 -7.20
N ALA A 37 1.99 16.54 -8.06
CA ALA A 37 1.79 16.59 -9.51
C ALA A 37 1.21 15.27 -10.06
N LEU A 38 1.74 14.12 -9.59
CA LEU A 38 1.25 12.79 -9.98
C LEU A 38 -0.15 12.49 -9.42
N ILE A 39 -0.46 12.96 -8.21
CA ILE A 39 -1.82 12.90 -7.65
C ILE A 39 -2.81 13.69 -8.52
N ALA A 40 -2.43 14.91 -8.90
CA ALA A 40 -3.27 15.75 -9.77
C ALA A 40 -3.48 15.11 -11.15
N GLU A 41 -2.45 14.49 -11.73
CA GLU A 41 -2.54 13.75 -12.99
C GLU A 41 -3.48 12.54 -12.85
N ALA A 42 -3.30 11.73 -11.81
CA ALA A 42 -4.15 10.58 -11.54
C ALA A 42 -5.62 10.97 -11.34
N ALA A 43 -5.86 12.02 -10.55
CA ALA A 43 -7.20 12.55 -10.30
C ALA A 43 -7.81 13.16 -11.57
N GLY A 44 -7.01 13.86 -12.37
CA GLY A 44 -7.41 14.40 -13.68
C GLY A 44 -7.87 13.31 -14.65
N ALA A 45 -7.26 12.11 -14.56
CA ALA A 45 -7.70 10.90 -15.28
C ALA A 45 -8.92 10.23 -14.63
N GLY A 46 -9.46 10.79 -13.55
CA GLY A 46 -10.69 10.35 -12.88
C GLY A 46 -10.46 9.36 -11.74
N ALA A 47 -9.23 9.13 -11.28
CA ALA A 47 -8.98 8.30 -10.12
C ALA A 47 -9.59 8.92 -8.85
N ASN A 48 -10.22 8.07 -8.02
CA ASN A 48 -10.76 8.45 -6.72
C ASN A 48 -10.16 7.64 -5.55
N VAL A 49 -9.26 6.70 -5.88
CA VAL A 49 -8.33 6.06 -4.96
C VAL A 49 -6.95 6.10 -5.60
N ILE A 50 -5.97 6.69 -4.94
CA ILE A 50 -4.62 6.90 -5.45
C ILE A 50 -3.64 6.34 -4.44
N VAL A 51 -2.76 5.43 -4.88
CA VAL A 51 -1.75 4.80 -4.03
C VAL A 51 -0.37 5.29 -4.48
N LEU A 52 0.42 5.81 -3.55
CA LEU A 52 1.81 6.23 -3.75
C LEU A 52 2.76 5.19 -3.15
N PRO A 53 4.05 5.17 -3.54
CA PRO A 53 5.03 4.26 -2.99
C PRO A 53 5.30 4.46 -1.49
N GLU A 54 6.00 3.50 -0.91
CA GLU A 54 6.60 3.56 0.42
C GLU A 54 7.58 4.72 0.50
N LEU A 55 7.56 5.46 1.64
CA LEU A 55 8.46 6.58 1.92
C LEU A 55 8.52 7.60 0.76
N ALA A 56 7.38 7.87 0.14
CA ALA A 56 7.27 8.74 -1.03
C ALA A 56 7.75 10.17 -0.80
N ASN A 57 7.72 10.65 0.45
CA ASN A 57 8.19 11.99 0.81
C ASN A 57 9.69 12.09 1.05
N SER A 58 10.34 11.02 1.53
CA SER A 58 11.70 11.05 2.09
C SER A 58 12.75 10.35 1.23
N GLY A 59 12.35 9.39 0.37
CA GLY A 59 13.23 8.35 -0.16
C GLY A 59 13.45 7.24 0.86
N TYR A 60 14.23 6.23 0.50
CA TYR A 60 14.28 4.96 1.23
C TYR A 60 15.65 4.64 1.84
N VAL A 61 16.74 4.84 1.10
CA VAL A 61 18.07 4.38 1.50
C VAL A 61 18.73 5.43 2.41
N PHE A 62 18.39 5.37 3.70
CA PHE A 62 18.99 6.24 4.72
C PHE A 62 20.41 5.78 5.07
N GLU A 63 21.29 6.71 5.41
CA GLU A 63 22.65 6.43 5.89
C GLU A 63 22.71 6.32 7.42
N SER A 64 21.75 6.90 8.12
CA SER A 64 21.70 6.89 9.59
C SER A 64 20.27 7.11 10.12
N ARG A 65 20.05 6.74 11.39
CA ARG A 65 18.81 7.07 12.10
C ARG A 65 18.60 8.58 12.20
N GLU A 66 19.67 9.38 12.32
CA GLU A 66 19.58 10.84 12.34
C GLU A 66 19.03 11.39 11.02
N GLU A 67 19.50 10.88 9.88
CA GLU A 67 18.96 11.28 8.57
C GLU A 67 17.48 10.92 8.46
N ALA A 68 17.08 9.72 8.89
CA ALA A 68 15.69 9.29 8.90
C ALA A 68 14.84 10.20 9.80
N PHE A 69 15.35 10.56 10.99
CA PHE A 69 14.68 11.45 11.94
C PHE A 69 14.44 12.85 11.37
N ASP A 70 15.44 13.42 10.69
CA ASP A 70 15.34 14.74 10.06
C ASP A 70 14.32 14.77 8.90
N LEU A 71 14.12 13.64 8.24
CA LEU A 71 13.20 13.52 7.13
C LEU A 71 11.79 13.12 7.57
N ALA A 72 11.65 12.53 8.76
CA ALA A 72 10.37 12.10 9.30
C ALA A 72 9.50 13.28 9.75
N GLU A 73 8.18 13.06 9.73
CA GLU A 73 7.19 14.06 10.14
C GLU A 73 6.16 13.46 11.10
N PRO A 74 5.56 14.25 11.99
CA PRO A 74 4.43 13.78 12.76
C PRO A 74 3.20 13.54 11.86
N ILE A 75 2.40 12.55 12.19
CA ILE A 75 1.10 12.31 11.55
C ILE A 75 0.01 12.56 12.60
N PRO A 76 -1.07 13.30 12.24
CA PRO A 76 -1.36 13.89 10.92
C PRO A 76 -0.79 15.29 10.69
N ASP A 77 -0.10 15.89 11.64
CA ASP A 77 0.18 17.33 11.71
C ASP A 77 1.40 17.78 10.88
N GLY A 78 2.07 16.83 10.20
CA GLY A 78 3.21 17.11 9.34
C GLY A 78 2.85 17.81 8.03
N ALA A 79 3.80 18.56 7.49
CA ALA A 79 3.61 19.35 6.27
C ALA A 79 3.23 18.49 5.05
N THR A 80 3.83 17.30 4.92
CA THR A 80 3.53 16.37 3.83
C THR A 80 2.08 15.87 3.93
N THR A 81 1.65 15.42 5.11
CA THR A 81 0.27 14.96 5.34
C THR A 81 -0.72 16.09 5.08
N ALA A 82 -0.43 17.31 5.54
CA ALA A 82 -1.26 18.48 5.27
C ALA A 82 -1.41 18.78 3.77
N ALA A 83 -0.31 18.65 3.00
CA ALA A 83 -0.32 18.84 1.55
C ALA A 83 -1.16 17.76 0.84
N TRP A 84 -1.02 16.50 1.23
CA TRP A 84 -1.81 15.40 0.67
C TRP A 84 -3.29 15.50 1.07
N MET A 85 -3.63 15.96 2.29
CA MET A 85 -5.02 16.27 2.68
C MET A 85 -5.63 17.38 1.82
N ALA A 86 -4.85 18.41 1.52
CA ALA A 86 -5.30 19.49 0.63
C ALA A 86 -5.58 18.97 -0.79
N ALA A 87 -4.67 18.17 -1.35
CA ALA A 87 -4.86 17.53 -2.66
C ALA A 87 -6.06 16.57 -2.67
N ALA A 88 -6.23 15.76 -1.61
CA ALA A 88 -7.37 14.85 -1.47
C ALA A 88 -8.71 15.62 -1.50
N ARG A 89 -8.77 16.76 -0.82
CA ARG A 89 -9.95 17.64 -0.80
C ARG A 89 -10.19 18.28 -2.16
N GLU A 90 -9.15 18.84 -2.77
CA GLU A 90 -9.22 19.51 -4.08
C GLU A 90 -9.74 18.58 -5.16
N HIS A 91 -9.23 17.36 -5.18
CA HIS A 91 -9.53 16.40 -6.23
C HIS A 91 -10.68 15.43 -5.90
N GLY A 92 -11.20 15.46 -4.67
CA GLY A 92 -12.26 14.55 -4.24
C GLY A 92 -11.81 13.08 -4.20
N ALA A 93 -10.53 12.82 -3.93
CA ALA A 93 -9.92 11.48 -3.98
C ALA A 93 -9.42 11.02 -2.60
N HIS A 94 -9.35 9.70 -2.41
CA HIS A 94 -8.64 9.09 -1.29
C HIS A 94 -7.20 8.80 -1.73
N ILE A 95 -6.24 9.13 -0.88
CA ILE A 95 -4.81 8.95 -1.12
C ILE A 95 -4.26 8.04 -0.02
N VAL A 96 -3.54 6.98 -0.41
CA VAL A 96 -2.77 6.11 0.48
C VAL A 96 -1.31 6.27 0.11
N ALA A 97 -0.49 6.78 1.01
CA ALA A 97 0.88 7.19 0.69
C ALA A 97 1.87 6.79 1.78
N GLY A 98 3.01 6.22 1.36
CA GLY A 98 4.10 5.91 2.28
C GLY A 98 4.84 7.16 2.75
N ILE A 99 5.14 7.24 4.04
CA ILE A 99 5.75 8.40 4.70
C ILE A 99 6.67 7.97 5.84
N ALA A 100 7.79 8.66 6.03
CA ALA A 100 8.58 8.55 7.25
C ALA A 100 7.86 9.29 8.38
N GLU A 101 7.39 8.55 9.39
CA GLU A 101 6.67 9.08 10.55
C GLU A 101 7.60 9.26 11.74
N ARG A 102 7.39 10.35 12.47
CA ARG A 102 7.99 10.60 13.77
C ARG A 102 6.92 10.77 14.84
N ASP A 103 7.01 9.97 15.90
CA ASP A 103 6.15 10.03 17.08
C ASP A 103 7.02 10.16 18.32
N GLY A 104 7.23 11.40 18.77
CA GLY A 104 8.26 11.72 19.75
C GLY A 104 9.66 11.37 19.24
N ASP A 105 10.34 10.46 19.93
CA ASP A 105 11.66 9.95 19.55
C ASP A 105 11.59 8.66 18.72
N ALA A 106 10.41 8.07 18.59
CA ALA A 106 10.18 6.89 17.76
C ALA A 106 10.02 7.25 16.30
N LEU A 107 10.54 6.39 15.42
CA LEU A 107 10.41 6.51 13.96
C LEU A 107 9.68 5.29 13.43
N TYR A 108 8.75 5.52 12.52
CA TYR A 108 8.02 4.45 11.85
C TYR A 108 8.04 4.64 10.33
N ASN A 109 8.11 3.53 9.61
CA ASN A 109 7.77 3.47 8.20
C ASN A 109 6.25 3.33 8.11
N SER A 110 5.56 4.37 7.67
CA SER A 110 4.11 4.46 7.79
C SER A 110 3.42 4.70 6.45
N ALA A 111 2.16 4.30 6.37
CA ALA A 111 1.25 4.69 5.32
C ALA A 111 0.14 5.57 5.91
N VAL A 112 0.01 6.79 5.40
CA VAL A 112 -1.08 7.67 5.76
C VAL A 112 -2.22 7.51 4.76
N ILE A 113 -3.45 7.49 5.28
CA ILE A 113 -4.67 7.49 4.49
C ILE A 113 -5.36 8.83 4.69
N VAL A 114 -5.56 9.56 3.60
CA VAL A 114 -6.29 10.82 3.61
C VAL A 114 -7.41 10.79 2.57
N GLY A 115 -8.44 11.58 2.78
CA GLY A 115 -9.59 11.66 1.88
C GLY A 115 -10.14 13.07 1.76
N PRO A 116 -11.24 13.25 1.02
CA PRO A 116 -11.87 14.58 0.83
C PRO A 116 -12.24 15.28 2.14
N SER A 117 -12.54 14.52 3.19
CA SER A 117 -12.88 15.04 4.52
C SER A 117 -11.65 15.28 5.42
N GLY A 118 -10.44 14.96 4.97
CA GLY A 118 -9.20 15.12 5.72
C GLY A 118 -8.51 13.79 6.04
N TYR A 119 -7.86 13.73 7.20
CA TYR A 119 -7.18 12.54 7.70
C TYR A 119 -8.16 11.42 8.01
N VAL A 120 -7.84 10.21 7.54
CA VAL A 120 -8.65 9.00 7.74
C VAL A 120 -7.98 8.06 8.72
N GLY A 121 -6.67 7.86 8.62
CA GLY A 121 -5.91 7.00 9.51
C GLY A 121 -4.47 6.75 9.07
N THR A 122 -3.77 5.95 9.86
CA THR A 122 -2.37 5.56 9.63
C THR A 122 -2.19 4.07 9.85
N PHE A 123 -1.35 3.45 9.05
CA PHE A 123 -0.78 2.13 9.25
C PHE A 123 0.73 2.29 9.46
N ARG A 124 1.30 1.60 10.44
CA ARG A 124 2.75 1.51 10.68
C ARG A 124 3.24 0.14 10.26
N LYS A 125 4.27 0.08 9.42
CA LYS A 125 4.84 -1.16 8.88
C LYS A 125 5.20 -2.12 10.00
N VAL A 126 4.62 -3.31 9.97
CA VAL A 126 4.77 -4.32 11.04
C VAL A 126 6.08 -5.09 10.86
N HIS A 127 6.40 -5.45 9.62
CA HIS A 127 7.59 -6.25 9.31
C HIS A 127 8.62 -5.39 8.59
N LEU A 128 9.69 -5.04 9.31
CA LEU A 128 10.78 -4.23 8.80
C LEU A 128 11.72 -5.06 7.92
N TRP A 129 12.20 -4.47 6.83
CA TRP A 129 13.10 -5.11 5.88
C TRP A 129 14.54 -4.65 6.08
N ASN A 130 15.48 -5.60 6.25
CA ASN A 130 16.93 -5.35 6.27
C ASN A 130 17.34 -4.17 7.19
N GLU A 131 17.97 -3.14 6.63
CA GLU A 131 18.48 -1.96 7.37
C GLU A 131 17.38 -1.08 7.97
N GLU A 132 16.12 -1.25 7.56
CA GLU A 132 15.00 -0.56 8.24
C GLU A 132 15.01 -0.80 9.75
N ASN A 133 15.45 -1.98 10.19
CA ASN A 133 15.60 -2.33 11.61
C ASN A 133 16.62 -1.46 12.37
N LEU A 134 17.48 -0.71 11.67
CA LEU A 134 18.42 0.24 12.26
C LEU A 134 17.81 1.62 12.48
N PHE A 135 16.72 1.92 11.77
CA PHE A 135 16.15 3.26 11.71
C PHE A 135 14.76 3.36 12.31
N PHE A 136 13.91 2.38 12.05
CA PHE A 136 12.49 2.38 12.40
C PHE A 136 12.16 1.37 13.50
N GLU A 137 11.10 1.67 14.24
CA GLU A 137 10.47 0.73 15.16
C GLU A 137 9.41 -0.12 14.40
N PRO A 138 9.22 -1.39 14.78
CA PRO A 138 8.10 -2.19 14.27
C PRO A 138 6.77 -1.53 14.59
N GLY A 139 5.83 -1.60 13.64
CA GLY A 139 4.51 -1.01 13.77
C GLY A 139 3.69 -1.59 14.93
N ASN A 140 2.99 -0.72 15.64
CA ASN A 140 2.24 -1.04 16.87
C ASN A 140 0.73 -0.74 16.78
N LEU A 141 0.22 -0.45 15.58
CA LEU A 141 -1.20 -0.16 15.33
C LEU A 141 -2.00 -1.37 14.86
N GLY A 142 -1.35 -2.54 14.69
CA GLY A 142 -1.95 -3.72 14.09
C GLY A 142 -2.29 -3.50 12.61
N PHE A 143 -3.33 -4.19 12.13
CA PHE A 143 -3.81 -4.13 10.74
C PHE A 143 -5.21 -3.51 10.68
N PRO A 144 -5.37 -2.20 10.80
CA PRO A 144 -6.68 -1.54 10.80
C PRO A 144 -7.32 -1.50 9.40
N VAL A 145 -8.65 -1.53 9.36
CA VAL A 145 -9.46 -1.30 8.16
C VAL A 145 -10.20 0.02 8.30
N PHE A 146 -10.04 0.89 7.33
CA PHE A 146 -10.61 2.23 7.30
C PHE A 146 -11.87 2.26 6.43
N HIS A 147 -12.98 2.74 7.01
CA HIS A 147 -14.24 2.86 6.31
C HIS A 147 -14.28 4.20 5.56
N THR A 148 -14.44 4.15 4.26
CA THR A 148 -14.53 5.33 3.40
C THR A 148 -15.77 5.26 2.51
N PRO A 149 -16.22 6.37 1.93
CA PRO A 149 -17.33 6.37 0.99
C PRO A 149 -17.10 5.52 -0.27
N VAL A 150 -15.85 5.27 -0.65
CA VAL A 150 -15.53 4.44 -1.83
C VAL A 150 -15.45 2.95 -1.50
N GLY A 151 -15.27 2.58 -0.24
CA GLY A 151 -15.13 1.20 0.22
C GLY A 151 -14.30 1.09 1.49
N ARG A 152 -14.02 -0.13 1.92
CA ARG A 152 -13.23 -0.43 3.11
C ARG A 152 -11.78 -0.67 2.69
N ILE A 153 -10.89 0.21 3.13
CA ILE A 153 -9.48 0.22 2.72
C ILE A 153 -8.62 -0.30 3.87
N GLY A 154 -7.84 -1.34 3.63
CA GLY A 154 -6.71 -1.75 4.46
C GLY A 154 -5.40 -1.25 3.86
N ALA A 155 -4.37 -1.15 4.69
CA ALA A 155 -3.02 -0.83 4.23
C ALA A 155 -2.00 -1.82 4.78
N MET A 156 -0.99 -2.12 3.98
CA MET A 156 0.24 -2.84 4.31
C MET A 156 1.40 -2.11 3.63
N ILE A 157 2.63 -2.39 4.02
CA ILE A 157 3.79 -1.75 3.40
C ILE A 157 4.81 -2.81 2.98
N CYS A 158 5.12 -2.87 1.67
CA CYS A 158 6.26 -3.60 1.10
C CYS A 158 6.41 -5.02 1.66
N TYR A 159 7.37 -5.25 2.59
CA TYR A 159 7.69 -6.56 3.15
C TYR A 159 6.54 -7.19 3.93
N ASP A 160 5.58 -6.41 4.44
CA ASP A 160 4.34 -6.98 5.01
C ASP A 160 3.61 -7.91 4.04
N GLY A 161 3.78 -7.70 2.73
CA GLY A 161 3.18 -8.53 1.68
C GLY A 161 3.71 -9.97 1.60
N TRP A 162 4.81 -10.29 2.30
CA TRP A 162 5.32 -11.67 2.42
C TRP A 162 4.62 -12.48 3.51
N PHE A 163 3.82 -11.82 4.34
CA PHE A 163 3.11 -12.44 5.48
C PHE A 163 1.62 -12.56 5.17
N PRO A 164 1.14 -13.77 4.85
CA PRO A 164 -0.27 -14.01 4.50
C PRO A 164 -1.23 -13.64 5.63
N GLU A 165 -0.75 -13.59 6.87
CA GLU A 165 -1.51 -13.21 8.06
C GLU A 165 -2.07 -11.80 7.94
N GLY A 166 -1.29 -10.83 7.48
CA GLY A 166 -1.72 -9.43 7.32
C GLY A 166 -2.91 -9.31 6.37
N PHE A 167 -2.83 -9.95 5.20
CA PHE A 167 -3.94 -9.99 4.24
C PHE A 167 -5.19 -10.64 4.83
N ARG A 168 -5.00 -11.76 5.55
CA ARG A 168 -6.11 -12.48 6.17
C ARG A 168 -6.78 -11.66 7.26
N LEU A 169 -6.02 -11.00 8.12
CA LEU A 169 -6.54 -10.12 9.17
C LEU A 169 -7.36 -8.97 8.60
N LEU A 170 -6.87 -8.30 7.56
CA LEU A 170 -7.59 -7.23 6.88
C LEU A 170 -8.87 -7.73 6.20
N ALA A 171 -8.80 -8.88 5.52
CA ALA A 171 -9.97 -9.48 4.87
C ALA A 171 -11.07 -9.89 5.87
N LEU A 172 -10.68 -10.45 7.03
CA LEU A 172 -11.62 -10.83 8.10
C LEU A 172 -12.30 -9.61 8.73
N GLN A 173 -11.60 -8.47 8.79
CA GLN A 173 -12.18 -7.19 9.21
C GLN A 173 -13.03 -6.53 8.11
N GLY A 174 -13.10 -7.16 6.94
CA GLY A 174 -13.98 -6.75 5.85
C GLY A 174 -13.37 -5.77 4.87
N ALA A 175 -12.05 -5.70 4.74
CA ALA A 175 -11.41 -4.92 3.69
C ALA A 175 -11.94 -5.32 2.30
N ASP A 176 -12.18 -4.33 1.46
CA ASP A 176 -12.52 -4.49 0.05
C ASP A 176 -11.26 -4.35 -0.81
N LEU A 177 -10.40 -3.41 -0.42
CA LEU A 177 -9.14 -3.08 -1.07
C LEU A 177 -8.02 -3.04 -0.03
N ILE A 178 -6.89 -3.66 -0.36
CA ILE A 178 -5.64 -3.53 0.39
C ILE A 178 -4.65 -2.74 -0.46
N CYS A 179 -4.27 -1.57 0.01
CA CYS A 179 -3.27 -0.72 -0.62
C CYS A 179 -1.88 -1.04 -0.05
N ILE A 180 -0.89 -1.18 -0.93
CA ILE A 180 0.48 -1.54 -0.55
C ILE A 180 1.46 -0.52 -1.14
N PRO A 181 1.71 0.61 -0.45
CA PRO A 181 2.90 1.42 -0.69
C PRO A 181 4.15 0.54 -0.59
N THR A 182 5.02 0.55 -1.61
CA THR A 182 6.15 -0.37 -1.63
C THR A 182 7.40 0.21 -2.29
N ASN A 183 8.56 -0.36 -1.94
CA ASN A 183 9.87 -0.11 -2.53
C ASN A 183 10.56 -1.47 -2.74
N TRP A 184 9.97 -2.31 -3.57
CA TRP A 184 10.49 -3.65 -3.81
C TRP A 184 11.87 -3.63 -4.46
N VAL A 185 12.74 -4.46 -3.90
CA VAL A 185 14.12 -4.62 -4.34
C VAL A 185 14.33 -6.00 -4.97
N PRO A 186 15.35 -6.17 -5.84
CA PRO A 186 15.74 -7.50 -6.29
C PRO A 186 16.08 -8.39 -5.10
N ILE A 187 15.42 -9.55 -5.01
CA ILE A 187 15.69 -10.55 -3.97
C ILE A 187 16.61 -11.63 -4.54
N PRO A 188 17.61 -12.12 -3.79
CA PRO A 188 18.48 -13.21 -4.24
C PRO A 188 17.69 -14.42 -4.72
N GLY A 189 18.09 -15.00 -5.85
CA GLY A 189 17.44 -16.17 -6.46
C GLY A 189 16.22 -15.85 -7.32
N GLN A 190 15.79 -14.59 -7.43
CA GLN A 190 14.75 -14.17 -8.39
C GLN A 190 15.37 -13.90 -9.77
N ASP A 191 14.73 -14.41 -10.81
CA ASP A 191 15.09 -14.11 -12.19
C ASP A 191 14.37 -12.84 -12.64
N ALA A 192 15.12 -11.78 -12.94
CA ALA A 192 14.57 -10.50 -13.41
C ALA A 192 13.78 -10.58 -14.74
N LYS A 193 13.83 -11.71 -15.44
CA LYS A 193 13.05 -11.96 -16.65
C LYS A 193 11.67 -12.57 -16.37
N ARG A 194 11.40 -12.95 -15.12
CA ARG A 194 10.14 -13.51 -14.69
C ARG A 194 9.30 -12.46 -13.96
N GLU A 195 8.04 -12.79 -13.75
CA GLU A 195 7.14 -12.04 -12.87
C GLU A 195 7.80 -11.86 -11.49
N ALA A 196 7.75 -10.65 -10.95
CA ALA A 196 8.26 -10.40 -9.61
C ALA A 196 7.51 -11.25 -8.59
N MET A 197 8.23 -11.88 -7.65
CA MET A 197 7.61 -12.68 -6.59
C MET A 197 6.60 -11.86 -5.79
N ALA A 198 6.85 -10.57 -5.60
CA ALA A 198 5.92 -9.65 -4.97
C ALA A 198 4.56 -9.61 -5.66
N ASN A 199 4.52 -9.58 -7.01
CA ASN A 199 3.27 -9.61 -7.78
C ASN A 199 2.56 -10.96 -7.62
N ILE A 200 3.29 -12.07 -7.64
CA ILE A 200 2.73 -13.41 -7.42
C ILE A 200 2.09 -13.49 -6.02
N LEU A 201 2.75 -12.95 -4.99
CA LEU A 201 2.19 -12.89 -3.64
C LEU A 201 0.94 -12.01 -3.57
N CYS A 202 0.94 -10.85 -4.23
CA CYS A 202 -0.26 -10.00 -4.34
C CYS A 202 -1.42 -10.75 -5.02
N MET A 203 -1.16 -11.47 -6.09
CA MET A 203 -2.15 -12.28 -6.82
C MET A 203 -2.71 -13.39 -5.94
N ALA A 204 -1.85 -14.16 -5.29
CA ALA A 204 -2.24 -15.25 -4.39
C ALA A 204 -3.05 -14.73 -3.19
N ALA A 205 -2.61 -13.61 -2.60
CA ALA A 205 -3.30 -12.97 -1.48
C ALA A 205 -4.66 -12.42 -1.87
N ALA A 206 -4.78 -11.73 -3.00
CA ALA A 206 -6.04 -11.22 -3.51
C ALA A 206 -7.06 -12.34 -3.70
N HIS A 207 -6.65 -13.45 -4.33
CA HIS A 207 -7.52 -14.61 -4.57
C HIS A 207 -7.93 -15.30 -3.29
N SER A 208 -6.96 -15.70 -2.45
CA SER A 208 -7.21 -16.48 -1.23
C SER A 208 -7.97 -15.71 -0.15
N ASN A 209 -8.04 -14.38 -0.24
CA ASN A 209 -8.77 -13.51 0.69
C ASN A 209 -10.01 -12.84 0.06
N SER A 210 -10.21 -12.99 -1.25
CA SER A 210 -11.29 -12.32 -2.01
C SER A 210 -11.30 -10.81 -1.75
N VAL A 211 -10.17 -10.15 -1.99
CA VAL A 211 -9.96 -8.70 -1.85
C VAL A 211 -9.27 -8.14 -3.09
N PHE A 212 -9.48 -6.86 -3.38
CA PHE A 212 -8.60 -6.16 -4.33
C PHE A 212 -7.28 -5.82 -3.66
N VAL A 213 -6.19 -5.81 -4.45
CA VAL A 213 -4.86 -5.36 -4.01
C VAL A 213 -4.35 -4.29 -4.97
N ALA A 214 -3.85 -3.19 -4.45
CA ALA A 214 -3.23 -2.13 -5.22
C ALA A 214 -1.84 -1.84 -4.65
N ALA A 215 -0.80 -2.31 -5.32
CA ALA A 215 0.58 -2.15 -4.93
C ALA A 215 1.25 -1.08 -5.82
N ALA A 216 1.69 0.01 -5.19
CA ALA A 216 2.39 1.10 -5.86
C ALA A 216 3.87 1.05 -5.49
N ASP A 217 4.71 0.70 -6.46
CA ASP A 217 6.15 0.59 -6.29
C ASP A 217 6.88 1.82 -6.80
N ARG A 218 8.13 1.95 -6.43
CA ARG A 218 9.05 2.94 -6.98
C ARG A 218 9.94 2.35 -8.06
N VAL A 219 10.57 3.23 -8.82
CA VAL A 219 11.62 2.90 -9.80
C VAL A 219 12.95 3.56 -9.46
N GLY A 220 13.97 3.26 -10.26
CA GLY A 220 15.26 3.88 -10.21
C GLY A 220 16.27 3.18 -9.31
N THR A 221 17.34 3.89 -9.04
CA THR A 221 18.43 3.44 -8.14
C THR A 221 18.73 4.55 -7.15
N GLU A 222 18.80 4.22 -5.87
CA GLU A 222 19.08 5.17 -4.82
C GLU A 222 20.26 4.68 -3.98
N ARG A 223 21.37 5.47 -3.93
CA ARG A 223 22.61 5.10 -3.22
C ARG A 223 23.09 3.67 -3.52
N GLY A 224 22.96 3.25 -4.80
CA GLY A 224 23.38 1.92 -5.24
C GLY A 224 22.34 0.82 -5.11
N GLN A 225 21.23 1.03 -4.38
CA GLN A 225 20.12 0.10 -4.28
C GLN A 225 19.18 0.27 -5.47
N PRO A 226 19.05 -0.73 -6.37
CA PRO A 226 18.05 -0.70 -7.43
C PRO A 226 16.69 -1.11 -6.90
N PHE A 227 15.61 -0.61 -7.54
CA PHE A 227 14.23 -0.98 -7.29
C PHE A 227 13.61 -1.58 -8.54
N ILE A 228 12.62 -2.46 -8.37
CA ILE A 228 12.12 -3.28 -9.48
C ILE A 228 10.96 -2.64 -10.23
N GLY A 229 10.27 -1.64 -9.67
CA GLY A 229 9.04 -1.12 -10.23
C GLY A 229 7.94 -2.20 -10.24
N GLN A 230 7.23 -2.34 -11.37
CA GLN A 230 6.20 -3.36 -11.55
C GLN A 230 4.98 -3.18 -10.64
N SER A 231 4.59 -1.92 -10.40
CA SER A 231 3.32 -1.61 -9.73
C SER A 231 2.16 -2.40 -10.33
N VAL A 232 1.23 -2.89 -9.50
CA VAL A 232 0.15 -3.77 -9.96
C VAL A 232 -1.17 -3.50 -9.24
N ILE A 233 -2.29 -3.63 -9.96
CA ILE A 233 -3.63 -3.67 -9.39
C ILE A 233 -4.23 -5.05 -9.69
N VAL A 234 -4.56 -5.78 -8.63
CA VAL A 234 -5.06 -7.16 -8.72
C VAL A 234 -6.52 -7.21 -8.28
N SER A 235 -7.34 -7.93 -9.03
CA SER A 235 -8.74 -8.14 -8.67
C SER A 235 -8.88 -9.18 -7.56
N TYR A 236 -10.04 -9.20 -6.92
CA TYR A 236 -10.41 -10.23 -5.93
C TYR A 236 -10.37 -11.66 -6.50
N THR A 237 -10.27 -11.82 -7.81
CA THR A 237 -10.10 -13.14 -8.48
C THR A 237 -8.64 -13.59 -8.54
N GLY A 238 -7.69 -12.72 -8.14
CA GLY A 238 -6.26 -12.99 -8.16
C GLY A 238 -5.57 -12.61 -9.46
N TRP A 239 -6.28 -12.15 -10.48
CA TRP A 239 -5.67 -11.71 -11.73
C TRP A 239 -5.42 -10.21 -11.76
N PRO A 240 -4.31 -9.75 -12.34
CA PRO A 240 -4.08 -8.32 -12.57
C PRO A 240 -5.18 -7.72 -13.45
N VAL A 241 -5.68 -6.57 -13.05
CA VAL A 241 -6.61 -5.75 -13.83
C VAL A 241 -5.92 -4.51 -14.40
N ALA A 242 -4.72 -4.19 -13.87
CA ALA A 242 -3.78 -3.24 -14.46
C ALA A 242 -2.35 -3.58 -14.01
N GLY A 243 -1.39 -3.35 -14.88
CA GLY A 243 0.02 -3.71 -14.65
C GLY A 243 0.32 -5.16 -14.98
N PRO A 244 1.52 -5.67 -14.64
CA PRO A 244 2.59 -4.91 -13.98
C PRO A 244 3.07 -3.70 -14.80
N ALA A 245 3.38 -2.61 -14.10
CA ALA A 245 3.99 -1.42 -14.69
C ALA A 245 5.41 -1.72 -15.19
N GLY A 246 5.94 -0.85 -16.03
CA GLY A 246 7.31 -0.99 -16.55
C GLY A 246 8.37 -0.90 -15.42
N PRO A 247 9.50 -1.62 -15.53
CA PRO A 247 10.47 -1.69 -14.44
C PRO A 247 11.40 -0.48 -14.33
N LYS A 248 11.31 0.52 -15.22
CA LYS A 248 12.34 1.57 -15.33
C LYS A 248 11.86 3.00 -15.33
N SER A 249 10.57 3.23 -15.55
CA SER A 249 10.03 4.59 -15.72
C SER A 249 8.93 4.90 -14.71
N GLU A 250 8.83 6.17 -14.36
CA GLU A 250 7.63 6.66 -13.68
C GLU A 250 6.42 6.48 -14.60
N GLU A 251 5.35 5.95 -14.05
CA GLU A 251 4.07 5.82 -14.75
C GLU A 251 2.91 5.67 -13.77
N ILE A 252 1.70 5.85 -14.26
CA ILE A 252 0.49 5.64 -13.46
C ILE A 252 -0.35 4.57 -14.15
N ILE A 253 -0.64 3.49 -13.45
CA ILE A 253 -1.56 2.46 -13.94
C ILE A 253 -2.94 2.63 -13.30
N TYR A 254 -3.99 2.28 -14.05
CA TYR A 254 -5.38 2.54 -13.66
C TYR A 254 -6.23 1.29 -13.79
N ALA A 255 -7.18 1.12 -12.86
CA ALA A 255 -8.23 0.12 -12.96
C ALA A 255 -9.59 0.68 -12.53
N ASP A 256 -10.63 0.43 -13.32
CA ASP A 256 -12.01 0.69 -12.94
C ASP A 256 -12.62 -0.57 -12.35
N VAL A 257 -13.04 -0.51 -11.08
CA VAL A 257 -13.52 -1.65 -10.31
C VAL A 257 -14.75 -1.29 -9.48
N ASN A 258 -15.54 -2.30 -9.12
CA ASN A 258 -16.53 -2.18 -8.07
C ASN A 258 -16.01 -2.88 -6.81
N LEU A 259 -15.59 -2.11 -5.82
CA LEU A 259 -14.98 -2.64 -4.60
C LEU A 259 -15.92 -3.56 -3.79
N ALA A 260 -17.24 -3.35 -3.90
CA ALA A 260 -18.21 -4.23 -3.25
C ALA A 260 -18.19 -5.67 -3.80
N ASP A 261 -17.66 -5.89 -5.00
CA ASP A 261 -17.54 -7.22 -5.58
C ASP A 261 -16.64 -8.13 -4.74
N ALA A 262 -15.61 -7.58 -4.07
CA ALA A 262 -14.78 -8.32 -3.12
C ALA A 262 -15.60 -9.05 -2.06
N ARG A 263 -16.67 -8.41 -1.56
CA ARG A 263 -17.57 -9.01 -0.55
C ARG A 263 -18.70 -9.82 -1.15
N ARG A 264 -19.27 -9.35 -2.27
CA ARG A 264 -20.46 -9.97 -2.89
C ARG A 264 -20.13 -11.28 -3.60
N LYS A 265 -18.90 -11.42 -4.10
CA LYS A 265 -18.47 -12.55 -4.94
C LYS A 265 -17.50 -13.52 -4.23
N ARG A 266 -17.55 -13.57 -2.89
CA ARG A 266 -16.74 -14.51 -2.09
C ARG A 266 -17.17 -15.97 -2.19
N ASN A 267 -18.40 -16.22 -2.59
CA ASN A 267 -18.89 -17.57 -2.80
C ASN A 267 -18.37 -18.08 -4.16
N TRP A 268 -17.53 -19.11 -4.13
CA TRP A 268 -17.00 -19.72 -5.34
C TRP A 268 -18.02 -20.66 -5.99
N ASN A 269 -18.89 -21.24 -5.16
CA ASN A 269 -20.01 -22.06 -5.55
C ASN A 269 -21.07 -22.04 -4.44
N GLU A 270 -22.10 -22.89 -4.56
CA GLU A 270 -23.20 -22.96 -3.60
C GLU A 270 -22.74 -23.23 -2.16
N TYR A 271 -21.69 -24.03 -2.00
CA TYR A 271 -21.25 -24.54 -0.72
C TYR A 271 -19.95 -23.89 -0.18
N ASN A 272 -19.10 -23.30 -1.02
CA ASN A 272 -17.79 -22.81 -0.64
C ASN A 272 -17.65 -21.30 -0.66
N GLN A 273 -17.16 -20.78 0.47
CA GLN A 273 -16.79 -19.37 0.64
C GLN A 273 -15.50 -19.27 1.47
N VAL A 274 -14.45 -18.73 0.86
CA VAL A 274 -13.06 -18.78 1.36
C VAL A 274 -12.85 -18.26 2.77
N LEU A 275 -13.60 -17.28 3.24
CA LEU A 275 -13.45 -16.77 4.62
C LEU A 275 -14.34 -17.51 5.63
N ARG A 276 -15.55 -17.92 5.22
CA ARG A 276 -16.49 -18.65 6.08
C ARG A 276 -16.00 -20.07 6.37
N ASP A 277 -15.43 -20.73 5.37
CA ASP A 277 -15.08 -22.15 5.45
C ASP A 277 -13.77 -22.41 6.22
N ARG A 278 -13.19 -21.35 6.82
CA ARG A 278 -12.00 -21.46 7.66
C ARG A 278 -12.31 -22.29 8.91
N ARG A 279 -11.34 -23.11 9.27
CA ARG A 279 -11.40 -23.99 10.44
C ARG A 279 -10.64 -23.35 11.61
N GLY A 280 -11.17 -22.22 12.15
CA GLY A 280 -10.58 -21.52 13.29
C GLY A 280 -10.32 -22.45 14.48
N ASP A 281 -11.22 -23.43 14.67
CA ASP A 281 -11.07 -24.49 15.67
C ASP A 281 -9.80 -25.36 15.52
N VAL A 282 -9.19 -25.35 14.32
CA VAL A 282 -7.94 -26.08 14.03
C VAL A 282 -6.75 -25.15 14.02
N TYR A 283 -6.92 -23.89 13.56
CA TYR A 283 -5.81 -22.97 13.32
C TYR A 283 -5.37 -22.22 14.57
N ASP A 284 -6.31 -21.86 15.43
CA ASP A 284 -6.09 -20.85 16.49
C ASP A 284 -5.05 -21.30 17.53
N GLU A 285 -5.01 -22.58 17.88
CA GLU A 285 -4.01 -23.11 18.79
C GLU A 285 -2.59 -23.02 18.22
N MET A 286 -2.43 -23.22 16.91
CA MET A 286 -1.11 -23.20 16.26
C MET A 286 -0.65 -21.80 15.90
N LEU A 287 -1.53 -20.96 15.36
CA LEU A 287 -1.20 -19.59 14.98
C LEU A 287 -0.97 -18.66 16.17
N GLY A 288 -1.55 -18.97 17.34
CA GLY A 288 -1.39 -18.21 18.57
C GLY A 288 -0.26 -18.64 19.47
N SER A 289 0.35 -19.81 19.24
CA SER A 289 1.31 -20.44 20.18
C SER A 289 2.77 -20.10 19.93
N GLY A 290 3.08 -19.33 18.88
CA GLY A 290 4.45 -19.08 18.47
C GLY A 290 5.07 -20.31 17.78
N GLU A 291 6.38 -20.28 17.58
CA GLU A 291 7.10 -21.32 16.86
C GLU A 291 7.33 -22.54 17.74
N ALA A 292 7.27 -23.72 17.13
CA ALA A 292 7.59 -24.94 17.85
C ALA A 292 9.05 -24.91 18.31
N PRO A 293 9.33 -25.26 19.58
CA PRO A 293 10.71 -25.29 20.10
C PRO A 293 11.62 -26.15 19.24
N GLY A 294 12.77 -25.62 18.84
CA GLY A 294 13.81 -26.34 18.10
C GLY A 294 13.74 -26.24 16.57
N TRP A 295 12.97 -25.31 16.02
CA TRP A 295 12.92 -25.06 14.57
C TRP A 295 14.04 -24.16 14.04
N TYR A 296 14.85 -23.54 14.91
CA TYR A 296 16.04 -22.74 14.58
C TYR A 296 17.30 -23.37 15.10
#